data_0334196dadd7cd19578de0cb159c4930
#
_entry.id   0334196dadd7cd19578de0cb159c4930
#
_cell.length_a   1.000
_cell.length_b   1.000
_cell.length_c   1.000
_cell.angle_alpha   90.00
_cell.angle_beta   90.00
_cell.angle_gamma   90.00
#
_symmetry.space_group_name_H-M   'P 1'
#
loop_
_entity.id
_entity.type
_entity.pdbx_description
1 polymer ?
#
loop_
_entity_poly.entity_id
_entity_poly.type
_entity_poly.pdbx_seq_one_letter_code
_entity_poly.pdbx_strand_id
1 'polypeptide(L)'
;MNTATVDFDLGEALIHLQDLVAELRAGKIQNLDEPAVAVQLGHVLDHICLAWNCKDMSPEQISNLPPEERERLSNTVPNFYGGRVIGEFALC
;
A
#
# COMPACT_ATOMS: atom_id res chain seq x y z
N MET A 1 -10.58 -4.83 -15.11
CA MET A 1 -9.49 -4.89 -14.11
C MET A 1 -8.38 -5.80 -14.59
N ASN A 2 -7.16 -5.38 -14.49
CA ASN A 2 -6.01 -6.21 -14.83
C ASN A 2 -5.58 -7.00 -13.60
N THR A 3 -5.90 -8.29 -13.57
CA THR A 3 -5.66 -9.12 -12.39
C THR A 3 -4.17 -9.31 -12.10
N ALA A 4 -3.32 -9.33 -13.13
CA ALA A 4 -1.88 -9.45 -12.92
C ALA A 4 -1.31 -8.24 -12.18
N THR A 5 -1.77 -7.05 -12.51
CA THR A 5 -1.38 -5.80 -11.85
C THR A 5 -1.82 -5.80 -10.39
N VAL A 6 -3.09 -6.12 -10.15
CA VAL A 6 -3.64 -6.13 -8.79
C VAL A 6 -2.94 -7.19 -7.95
N ASP A 7 -2.74 -8.38 -8.50
CA ASP A 7 -2.06 -9.48 -7.81
C ASP A 7 -0.63 -9.09 -7.44
N PHE A 8 0.11 -8.46 -8.35
CA PHE A 8 1.48 -8.04 -8.08
C PHE A 8 1.56 -7.08 -6.89
N ASP A 9 0.77 -6.01 -6.91
CA ASP A 9 0.84 -4.99 -5.86
C ASP A 9 0.29 -5.50 -4.53
N LEU A 10 -0.80 -6.28 -4.54
CA LEU A 10 -1.29 -6.89 -3.30
C LEU A 10 -0.30 -7.91 -2.76
N GLY A 11 0.37 -8.66 -3.63
CA GLY A 11 1.43 -9.58 -3.23
C GLY A 11 2.60 -8.86 -2.57
N GLU A 12 3.02 -7.72 -3.10
CA GLU A 12 4.07 -6.90 -2.51
C GLU A 12 3.64 -6.33 -1.16
N ALA A 13 2.40 -5.84 -1.05
CA ALA A 13 1.86 -5.37 0.21
C ALA A 13 1.86 -6.47 1.26
N LEU A 14 1.49 -7.68 0.88
CA LEU A 14 1.47 -8.84 1.76
C LEU A 14 2.87 -9.18 2.26
N ILE A 15 3.87 -9.20 1.37
CA ILE A 15 5.26 -9.49 1.75
C ILE A 15 5.75 -8.47 2.77
N HIS A 16 5.56 -7.19 2.52
CA HIS A 16 5.98 -6.14 3.46
C HIS A 16 5.29 -6.27 4.81
N LEU A 17 4.00 -6.58 4.81
CA LEU A 17 3.24 -6.74 6.04
C LEU A 17 3.68 -7.99 6.82
N GLN A 18 3.91 -9.10 6.13
CA GLN A 18 4.41 -10.32 6.75
C GLN A 18 5.78 -10.11 7.39
N ASP A 19 6.68 -9.42 6.70
CA ASP A 19 8.01 -9.11 7.22
C ASP A 19 7.92 -8.24 8.48
N LEU A 20 7.07 -7.22 8.45
CA LEU A 20 6.87 -6.34 9.60
C LEU A 20 6.33 -7.13 10.81
N VAL A 21 5.33 -7.97 10.60
CA VAL A 21 4.75 -8.79 11.68
C VAL A 21 5.80 -9.74 12.25
N ALA A 22 6.60 -10.36 11.37
CA ALA A 22 7.66 -11.27 11.81
C ALA A 22 8.70 -10.55 12.66
N GLU A 23 9.11 -9.35 12.27
CA GLU A 23 10.07 -8.54 13.03
C GLU A 23 9.51 -8.11 14.38
N LEU A 24 8.25 -7.70 14.44
CA LEU A 24 7.59 -7.35 15.70
C LEU A 24 7.52 -8.52 16.65
N ARG A 25 7.15 -9.71 16.15
CA ARG A 25 7.04 -10.93 16.95
C ARG A 25 8.40 -11.43 17.42
N ALA A 26 9.44 -11.19 16.64
CA ALA A 26 10.80 -11.56 17.00
C ALA A 26 11.45 -10.56 17.98
N GLY A 27 10.78 -9.47 18.32
CA GLY A 27 11.31 -8.42 19.19
C GLY A 27 12.41 -7.58 18.56
N LYS A 28 12.51 -7.58 17.24
CA LYS A 28 13.53 -6.80 16.52
C LYS A 28 13.17 -5.33 16.41
N ILE A 29 11.88 -5.01 16.43
CA ILE A 29 11.40 -3.64 16.43
C ILE A 29 10.90 -3.33 17.83
N GLN A 30 11.49 -2.33 18.45
CA GLN A 30 11.12 -1.88 19.79
C GLN A 30 10.26 -0.63 19.71
N ASN A 31 9.70 -0.22 20.84
CA ASN A 31 8.82 0.96 20.90
C ASN A 31 9.51 2.23 20.41
N LEU A 32 10.84 2.30 20.51
CA LEU A 32 11.60 3.45 20.06
C LEU A 32 11.78 3.51 18.54
N ASP A 33 11.47 2.43 17.84
CA ASP A 33 11.61 2.34 16.39
C ASP A 33 10.30 2.65 15.65
N GLU A 34 9.46 3.46 16.24
CA GLU A 34 8.20 3.88 15.64
C GLU A 34 8.36 4.44 14.22
N PRO A 35 9.38 5.28 13.91
CA PRO A 35 9.61 5.74 12.54
C PRO A 35 9.84 4.60 11.55
N ALA A 36 10.54 3.54 11.95
CA ALA A 36 10.78 2.38 11.08
C ALA A 36 9.48 1.63 10.78
N VAL A 37 8.62 1.48 11.77
CA VAL A 37 7.29 0.89 11.59
C VAL A 37 6.46 1.73 10.63
N ALA A 38 6.50 3.05 10.78
CA ALA A 38 5.76 3.96 9.91
C ALA A 38 6.20 3.83 8.44
N VAL A 39 7.50 3.70 8.19
CA VAL A 39 8.03 3.51 6.82
C VAL A 39 7.50 2.20 6.22
N GLN A 40 7.51 1.12 6.99
CA GLN A 40 7.02 -0.17 6.51
C GLN A 40 5.51 -0.14 6.22
N LEU A 41 4.73 0.49 7.10
CA LEU A 41 3.30 0.67 6.86
C LEU A 41 3.05 1.54 5.64
N GLY A 42 3.88 2.56 5.41
CA GLY A 42 3.81 3.39 4.22
C GLY A 42 4.01 2.57 2.94
N HIS A 43 4.97 1.64 2.93
CA HIS A 43 5.19 0.76 1.78
C HIS A 43 3.98 -0.13 1.51
N VAL A 44 3.37 -0.69 2.57
CA VAL A 44 2.14 -1.49 2.43
C VAL A 44 1.03 -0.64 1.81
N LEU A 45 0.82 0.56 2.33
CA LEU A 45 -0.21 1.45 1.83
C LEU A 45 0.04 1.86 0.38
N ASP A 46 1.28 2.17 0.01
CA ASP A 46 1.63 2.53 -1.37
C ASP A 46 1.23 1.43 -2.35
N HIS A 47 1.51 0.19 -2.03
CA HIS A 47 1.14 -0.94 -2.89
C HIS A 47 -0.38 -1.14 -2.96
N ILE A 48 -1.09 -0.92 -1.86
CA ILE A 48 -2.56 -0.98 -1.86
C ILE A 48 -3.14 0.12 -2.76
N CYS A 49 -2.62 1.33 -2.65
CA CYS A 49 -3.05 2.45 -3.49
C CYS A 49 -2.77 2.17 -4.97
N LEU A 50 -1.58 1.66 -5.30
CA LEU A 50 -1.23 1.30 -6.67
C LEU A 50 -2.13 0.18 -7.20
N ALA A 51 -2.41 -0.83 -6.39
CA ALA A 51 -3.28 -1.93 -6.80
C ALA A 51 -4.64 -1.41 -7.25
N TRP A 52 -5.22 -0.51 -6.51
CA TRP A 52 -6.53 0.04 -6.84
C TRP A 52 -6.48 1.11 -7.94
N ASN A 53 -5.58 2.08 -7.79
CA ASN A 53 -5.52 3.22 -8.72
C ASN A 53 -5.03 2.81 -10.11
N CYS A 54 -4.25 1.74 -10.22
CA CYS A 54 -3.72 1.22 -11.48
C CYS A 54 -4.41 -0.09 -11.91
N LYS A 55 -5.55 -0.44 -11.34
CA LYS A 55 -6.19 -1.75 -11.53
C LYS A 55 -6.56 -2.06 -12.98
N ASP A 56 -6.74 -1.04 -13.81
CA ASP A 56 -7.10 -1.22 -15.21
C ASP A 56 -5.91 -1.10 -16.17
N MET A 57 -4.71 -0.88 -15.62
CA MET A 57 -3.48 -0.74 -16.39
C MET A 57 -2.73 -2.07 -16.41
N SER A 58 -2.06 -2.38 -17.54
CA SER A 58 -1.15 -3.52 -17.59
C SER A 58 0.14 -3.21 -16.83
N PRO A 59 0.91 -4.23 -16.40
CA PRO A 59 2.23 -3.99 -15.81
C PRO A 59 3.15 -3.17 -16.71
N GLU A 60 3.08 -3.36 -18.02
CA GLU A 60 3.85 -2.61 -18.99
C GLU A 60 3.48 -1.13 -19.00
N GLN A 61 2.17 -0.84 -18.97
CA GLN A 61 1.70 0.55 -18.90
C GLN A 61 2.17 1.24 -17.63
N ILE A 62 2.16 0.53 -16.50
CA ILE A 62 2.63 1.08 -15.22
C ILE A 62 4.11 1.37 -15.27
N SER A 63 4.93 0.47 -15.85
CA SER A 63 6.37 0.68 -15.94
C SER A 63 6.74 1.85 -16.84
N ASN A 64 5.84 2.25 -17.75
CA ASN A 64 6.04 3.38 -18.65
C ASN A 64 5.49 4.70 -18.11
N LEU A 65 4.89 4.69 -16.92
CA LEU A 65 4.39 5.91 -16.29
C LEU A 65 5.56 6.84 -15.93
N PRO A 66 5.39 8.16 -16.11
CA PRO A 66 6.34 9.12 -15.56
C PRO A 66 6.45 8.94 -14.04
N PRO A 67 7.65 9.11 -13.45
CA PRO A 67 7.83 8.93 -12.00
C PRO A 67 6.88 9.77 -11.15
N GLU A 68 6.58 11.00 -11.55
CA GLU A 68 5.67 11.89 -10.83
C GLU A 68 4.25 11.34 -10.81
N GLU A 69 3.81 10.76 -11.93
CA GLU A 69 2.46 10.19 -12.04
C GLU A 69 2.35 8.92 -11.19
N ARG A 70 3.36 8.08 -11.21
CA ARG A 70 3.40 6.88 -10.39
C ARG A 70 3.38 7.24 -8.91
N GLU A 71 4.15 8.26 -8.51
CA GLU A 71 4.16 8.73 -7.13
C GLU A 71 2.79 9.25 -6.73
N ARG A 72 2.13 10.03 -7.59
CA ARG A 72 0.79 10.52 -7.32
C ARG A 72 -0.21 9.38 -7.10
N LEU A 73 -0.14 8.35 -7.94
CA LEU A 73 -1.04 7.20 -7.83
C LEU A 73 -0.79 6.39 -6.55
N SER A 74 0.47 6.29 -6.12
CA SER A 74 0.81 5.58 -4.88
C SER A 74 0.41 6.36 -3.63
N ASN A 75 0.27 7.68 -3.73
CA ASN A 75 -0.06 8.56 -2.60
C ASN A 75 -1.55 8.94 -2.52
N THR A 76 -2.35 8.53 -3.50
CA THR A 76 -3.78 8.84 -3.51
C THR A 76 -4.55 7.69 -2.89
N VAL A 77 -5.05 7.90 -1.68
CA VAL A 77 -5.81 6.89 -0.96
C VAL A 77 -7.20 6.77 -1.58
N PRO A 78 -7.60 5.57 -2.04
CA PRO A 78 -8.90 5.38 -2.64
C PRO A 78 -10.05 5.54 -1.64
N ASN A 79 -11.17 6.01 -2.15
CA ASN A 79 -12.39 6.14 -1.34
C ASN A 79 -13.28 4.90 -1.55
N PHE A 80 -12.95 3.83 -0.84
CA PHE A 80 -13.65 2.55 -0.98
C PHE A 80 -15.10 2.58 -0.50
N TYR A 81 -15.42 3.48 0.41
CA TYR A 81 -16.74 3.54 1.04
C TYR A 81 -17.60 4.69 0.53
N GLY A 82 -17.22 5.31 -0.59
CA GLY A 82 -17.97 6.44 -1.14
C GLY A 82 -17.99 7.66 -0.25
N GLY A 83 -17.05 7.77 0.70
CA GLY A 83 -16.94 8.92 1.59
C GLY A 83 -17.90 8.94 2.75
N ARG A 84 -18.69 7.86 2.96
CA ARG A 84 -19.75 7.92 3.96
C ARG A 84 -19.30 7.61 5.37
N VAL A 85 -18.71 6.47 5.61
CA VAL A 85 -18.43 6.02 6.99
C VAL A 85 -16.95 5.95 7.31
N ILE A 86 -16.10 6.40 6.38
CA ILE A 86 -14.65 6.36 6.56
C ILE A 86 -14.22 7.11 7.82
N GLY A 87 -14.79 8.28 8.05
CA GLY A 87 -14.47 9.07 9.25
C GLY A 87 -14.78 8.35 10.54
N GLU A 88 -15.89 7.61 10.59
CA GLU A 88 -16.26 6.83 11.76
C GLU A 88 -15.29 5.66 11.97
N PHE A 89 -14.93 4.96 10.90
CA PHE A 89 -13.96 3.87 11.00
C PHE A 89 -12.58 4.39 11.39
N ALA A 90 -12.21 5.54 10.91
CA ALA A 90 -10.92 6.12 11.23
C ALA A 90 -10.77 6.47 12.71
N LEU A 91 -11.87 6.61 13.41
CA LEU A 91 -11.89 6.90 14.85
C LEU A 91 -11.78 5.65 15.72
N CYS A 92 -11.93 4.51 15.10
CA CYS A 92 -11.74 3.25 15.81
C CYS A 92 -10.25 2.90 15.90
#